data_4b0ad1a34f72230163097d5528dbadec
#
_entry.id   4b0ad1a34f72230163097d5528dbadec
#
_cell.length_a   1.000
_cell.length_b   1.000
_cell.length_c   1.000
_cell.angle_alpha   90.00
_cell.angle_beta   90.00
_cell.angle_gamma   90.00
#
_symmetry.space_group_name_H-M   'P 1'
#
loop_
_entity.id
_entity.type
_entity.pdbx_description
1 polymer ?
#
loop_
_entity_poly.entity_id
_entity_poly.type
_entity_poly.pdbx_seq_one_letter_code
_entity_poly.pdbx_strand_id
1 'polypeptide(L)'
;MHQKLKLRHFYILLITYLSGYLLATNYYVATSYGNDSNNGTSLNTPFKTIAKAASVMSSGDKCHIRQGRYHEAITIDDLDGSSGSAIVFTNYNNERVVMDGTIPITSSWVQVGTSNIWRTKLSADIWQLFIILCVIMKIHL
;
A
#
# COMPACT_ATOMS: atom_id res chain seq x y z
N MET A 1 52.27 8.97 -20.04
CA MET A 1 51.69 8.27 -18.91
C MET A 1 50.64 9.10 -18.18
N HIS A 2 50.81 10.39 -17.97
CA HIS A 2 49.86 11.30 -17.27
C HIS A 2 48.51 11.54 -17.98
N GLN A 3 48.42 11.47 -19.28
CA GLN A 3 47.18 11.68 -20.02
C GLN A 3 46.16 10.52 -19.79
N LYS A 4 46.62 9.27 -19.76
CA LYS A 4 45.76 8.11 -19.52
C LYS A 4 45.19 8.11 -18.09
N LEU A 5 45.92 8.65 -17.11
CA LEU A 5 45.47 8.75 -15.73
C LEU A 5 44.36 9.81 -15.58
N LYS A 6 44.49 10.97 -16.23
CA LYS A 6 43.47 12.04 -16.24
C LYS A 6 42.14 11.56 -16.88
N LEU A 7 42.25 10.80 -17.98
CA LEU A 7 41.07 10.24 -18.65
C LEU A 7 40.31 9.23 -17.77
N ARG A 8 41.03 8.35 -17.06
CA ARG A 8 40.41 7.40 -16.10
C ARG A 8 39.70 8.12 -14.96
N HIS A 9 40.26 9.17 -14.39
CA HIS A 9 39.58 9.95 -13.34
C HIS A 9 38.35 10.69 -13.88
N PHE A 10 38.41 11.17 -15.12
CA PHE A 10 37.25 11.80 -15.77
C PHE A 10 36.08 10.81 -15.97
N TYR A 11 36.35 9.58 -16.42
CA TYR A 11 35.33 8.54 -16.55
C TYR A 11 34.75 8.09 -15.20
N ILE A 12 35.58 7.98 -14.17
CA ILE A 12 35.11 7.64 -12.81
C ILE A 12 34.21 8.75 -12.26
N LEU A 13 34.60 10.02 -12.43
CA LEU A 13 33.77 11.17 -12.04
C LEU A 13 32.45 11.22 -12.84
N LEU A 14 32.49 10.93 -14.14
CA LEU A 14 31.30 10.92 -15.00
C LEU A 14 30.32 9.80 -14.58
N ILE A 15 30.84 8.61 -14.24
CA ILE A 15 30.03 7.48 -13.79
C ILE A 15 29.41 7.78 -12.40
N THR A 16 30.13 8.41 -11.48
CA THR A 16 29.57 8.81 -10.17
C THR A 16 28.54 9.94 -10.29
N TYR A 17 28.66 10.80 -11.30
CA TYR A 17 27.66 11.85 -11.54
C TYR A 17 26.37 11.32 -12.19
N LEU A 18 26.45 10.20 -12.93
CA LEU A 18 25.30 9.60 -13.62
C LEU A 18 24.44 8.71 -12.71
N SER A 19 24.94 8.33 -11.53
CA SER A 19 24.25 7.43 -10.60
C SER A 19 23.22 8.12 -9.67
N GLY A 20 22.94 9.41 -9.87
CA GLY A 20 22.12 10.21 -8.95
C GLY A 20 20.69 10.53 -9.40
N TYR A 21 20.27 10.16 -10.60
CA TYR A 21 18.90 10.44 -11.04
C TYR A 21 18.01 9.21 -10.88
N LEU A 22 17.57 8.95 -9.66
CA LEU A 22 16.38 8.12 -9.46
C LEU A 22 15.19 8.90 -10.03
N LEU A 23 14.77 8.52 -11.24
CA LEU A 23 13.56 9.07 -11.84
C LEU A 23 12.37 8.57 -11.05
N ALA A 24 11.55 9.50 -10.58
CA ALA A 24 10.27 9.18 -9.94
C ALA A 24 9.43 8.29 -10.85
N THR A 25 8.97 7.17 -10.33
CA THR A 25 8.16 6.20 -11.05
C THR A 25 6.68 6.39 -10.75
N ASN A 26 5.83 6.26 -11.76
CA ASN A 26 4.39 6.20 -11.56
C ASN A 26 3.94 4.74 -11.52
N TYR A 27 3.31 4.36 -10.42
CA TYR A 27 2.68 3.07 -10.24
C TYR A 27 1.16 3.19 -10.33
N TYR A 28 0.50 2.11 -10.73
CA TYR A 28 -0.95 2.03 -10.89
C TYR A 28 -1.48 0.84 -10.12
N VAL A 29 -2.60 1.04 -9.44
CA VAL A 29 -3.28 -0.01 -8.67
C VAL A 29 -4.75 -0.06 -9.10
N ALA A 30 -5.25 -1.28 -9.37
CA ALA A 30 -6.65 -1.50 -9.76
C ALA A 30 -7.18 -2.81 -9.15
N THR A 31 -8.08 -2.71 -8.19
CA THR A 31 -8.62 -3.90 -7.50
C THR A 31 -9.42 -4.83 -8.41
N SER A 32 -10.04 -4.30 -9.49
CA SER A 32 -10.95 -5.05 -10.37
C SER A 32 -10.23 -5.89 -11.43
N TYR A 33 -9.07 -5.44 -11.93
CA TYR A 33 -8.35 -6.11 -13.03
C TYR A 33 -6.83 -6.16 -12.83
N GLY A 34 -6.32 -5.61 -11.74
CA GLY A 34 -4.91 -5.64 -11.40
C GLY A 34 -4.43 -7.03 -10.98
N ASN A 35 -3.12 -7.21 -11.02
CA ASN A 35 -2.44 -8.42 -10.57
C ASN A 35 -1.11 -8.04 -9.93
N ASP A 36 -0.84 -8.54 -8.72
CA ASP A 36 0.38 -8.22 -7.98
C ASP A 36 1.66 -8.87 -8.56
N SER A 37 1.50 -9.71 -9.57
CA SER A 37 2.61 -10.23 -10.40
C SER A 37 2.99 -9.28 -11.54
N ASN A 38 2.21 -8.24 -11.82
CA ASN A 38 2.54 -7.22 -12.81
C ASN A 38 3.69 -6.33 -12.33
N ASN A 39 4.18 -5.47 -13.22
CA ASN A 39 5.19 -4.44 -12.88
C ASN A 39 4.58 -3.15 -12.30
N GLY A 40 3.27 -2.96 -12.41
CA GLY A 40 2.55 -1.82 -11.86
C GLY A 40 2.77 -0.47 -12.57
N THR A 41 3.59 -0.41 -13.62
CA THR A 41 4.04 0.87 -14.21
C THR A 41 3.15 1.39 -15.33
N SER A 42 2.05 0.71 -15.63
CA SER A 42 1.07 1.15 -16.62
C SER A 42 -0.36 0.81 -16.22
N LEU A 43 -1.33 1.51 -16.83
CA LEU A 43 -2.76 1.22 -16.65
C LEU A 43 -3.17 -0.17 -17.16
N ASN A 44 -2.40 -0.75 -18.08
CA ASN A 44 -2.69 -2.08 -18.62
C ASN A 44 -2.12 -3.22 -17.76
N THR A 45 -1.14 -2.92 -16.94
CA THR A 45 -0.47 -3.89 -16.05
C THR A 45 -0.40 -3.36 -14.61
N PRO A 46 -1.54 -2.93 -14.02
CA PRO A 46 -1.53 -2.40 -12.66
C PRO A 46 -1.33 -3.49 -11.63
N PHE A 47 -0.87 -3.13 -10.45
CA PHE A 47 -0.98 -3.97 -9.27
C PHE A 47 -2.43 -4.15 -8.86
N LYS A 48 -2.73 -5.22 -8.13
CA LYS A 48 -4.05 -5.46 -7.58
C LYS A 48 -4.25 -4.75 -6.24
N THR A 49 -3.20 -4.68 -5.42
CA THR A 49 -3.25 -4.18 -4.04
C THR A 49 -2.38 -2.94 -3.86
N ILE A 50 -2.82 -2.07 -2.96
CA ILE A 50 -2.04 -0.89 -2.55
C ILE A 50 -0.83 -1.34 -1.73
N ALA A 51 -0.96 -2.40 -0.93
CA ALA A 51 0.13 -2.99 -0.19
C ALA A 51 1.29 -3.42 -1.11
N LYS A 52 0.97 -4.02 -2.29
CA LYS A 52 1.99 -4.36 -3.28
C LYS A 52 2.69 -3.12 -3.85
N ALA A 53 1.94 -2.08 -4.17
CA ALA A 53 2.55 -0.82 -4.63
C ALA A 53 3.48 -0.25 -3.54
N ALA A 54 3.01 -0.17 -2.28
CA ALA A 54 3.81 0.29 -1.16
C ALA A 54 5.12 -0.49 -1.01
N SER A 55 5.11 -1.80 -1.22
CA SER A 55 6.32 -2.66 -1.06
C SER A 55 7.42 -2.45 -2.10
N VAL A 56 7.14 -1.74 -3.19
CA VAL A 56 8.11 -1.52 -4.29
C VAL A 56 8.43 -0.06 -4.54
N MET A 57 7.67 0.87 -3.95
CA MET A 57 7.87 2.30 -4.13
C MET A 57 9.08 2.81 -3.37
N SER A 58 9.69 3.83 -3.92
CA SER A 58 10.83 4.55 -3.37
C SER A 58 10.55 6.05 -3.29
N SER A 59 11.44 6.78 -2.65
CA SER A 59 11.36 8.23 -2.52
C SER A 59 11.13 8.92 -3.87
N GLY A 60 10.10 9.77 -3.95
CA GLY A 60 9.69 10.49 -5.15
C GLY A 60 8.64 9.78 -6.02
N ASP A 61 8.38 8.49 -5.78
CA ASP A 61 7.41 7.72 -6.56
C ASP A 61 5.97 8.15 -6.28
N LYS A 62 5.10 7.91 -7.26
CA LYS A 62 3.67 8.20 -7.16
C LYS A 62 2.83 6.97 -7.50
N CYS A 63 1.88 6.64 -6.63
CA CYS A 63 0.90 5.59 -6.84
C CYS A 63 -0.46 6.19 -7.23
N HIS A 64 -0.95 5.81 -8.40
CA HIS A 64 -2.27 6.17 -8.91
C HIS A 64 -3.26 5.02 -8.66
N ILE A 65 -4.20 5.24 -7.75
CA ILE A 65 -5.17 4.24 -7.34
C ILE A 65 -6.45 4.43 -8.17
N ARG A 66 -6.86 3.36 -8.89
CA ARG A 66 -8.08 3.34 -9.69
C ARG A 66 -9.31 3.19 -8.80
N GLN A 67 -10.46 3.55 -9.35
CA GLN A 67 -11.74 3.40 -8.65
C GLN A 67 -11.95 2.00 -8.11
N GLY A 68 -12.52 1.89 -6.93
CA GLY A 68 -12.83 0.61 -6.31
C GLY A 68 -12.87 0.67 -4.79
N ARG A 69 -13.23 -0.47 -4.20
CA ARG A 69 -13.14 -0.69 -2.76
C ARG A 69 -11.92 -1.58 -2.49
N TYR A 70 -11.00 -1.06 -1.72
CA TYR A 70 -9.76 -1.73 -1.31
C TYR A 70 -9.92 -2.21 0.12
N HIS A 71 -10.09 -3.52 0.26
CA HIS A 71 -10.29 -4.18 1.54
C HIS A 71 -8.98 -4.81 1.98
N GLU A 72 -8.09 -3.99 2.50
CA GLU A 72 -6.75 -4.39 2.88
C GLU A 72 -6.22 -3.56 4.05
N ALA A 73 -5.44 -4.19 4.91
CA ALA A 73 -4.62 -3.51 5.90
C ALA A 73 -3.28 -3.15 5.25
N ILE A 74 -2.97 -1.86 5.18
CA ILE A 74 -1.72 -1.38 4.59
C ILE A 74 -0.81 -0.94 5.72
N THR A 75 0.32 -1.62 5.84
CA THR A 75 1.40 -1.19 6.71
C THR A 75 2.42 -0.45 5.85
N ILE A 76 2.70 0.78 6.19
CA ILE A 76 3.67 1.64 5.51
C ILE A 76 4.88 1.78 6.46
N ASP A 77 5.61 0.68 6.61
CA ASP A 77 6.88 0.68 7.32
C ASP A 77 8.01 0.89 6.30
N ASP A 78 9.01 1.65 6.66
CA ASP A 78 10.22 1.93 5.84
C ASP A 78 9.99 2.69 4.51
N LEU A 79 8.81 3.30 4.31
CA LEU A 79 8.56 4.21 3.18
C LEU A 79 9.01 5.63 3.54
N ASP A 80 10.31 5.82 3.69
CA ASP A 80 10.88 7.12 3.98
C ASP A 80 11.03 7.95 2.70
N GLY A 81 10.12 8.89 2.51
CA GLY A 81 10.33 9.96 1.53
C GLY A 81 11.47 10.86 2.01
N SER A 82 12.48 11.10 1.19
CA SER A 82 13.49 12.09 1.50
C SER A 82 12.94 13.51 1.39
N SER A 83 13.58 14.46 2.07
CA SER A 83 13.20 15.88 2.00
C SER A 83 13.15 16.36 0.54
N GLY A 84 11.98 16.78 0.07
CA GLY A 84 11.75 17.21 -1.32
C GLY A 84 11.36 16.10 -2.29
N SER A 85 11.29 14.83 -1.85
CA SER A 85 10.94 13.67 -2.70
C SER A 85 9.93 12.77 -1.99
N ALA A 86 8.76 13.30 -1.68
CA ALA A 86 7.70 12.54 -1.00
C ALA A 86 7.18 11.38 -1.85
N ILE A 87 6.83 10.28 -1.19
CA ILE A 87 6.04 9.20 -1.79
C ILE A 87 4.58 9.63 -1.76
N VAL A 88 3.88 9.53 -2.89
CA VAL A 88 2.52 10.04 -3.03
C VAL A 88 1.56 8.93 -3.43
N PHE A 89 0.52 8.73 -2.63
CA PHE A 89 -0.65 7.92 -3.00
C PHE A 89 -1.80 8.87 -3.36
N THR A 90 -2.39 8.71 -4.53
CA THR A 90 -3.49 9.54 -5.01
C THR A 90 -4.47 8.73 -5.84
N ASN A 91 -5.72 9.17 -5.88
CA ASN A 91 -6.67 8.58 -6.81
C ASN A 91 -6.32 8.98 -8.26
N TYR A 92 -6.59 8.08 -9.20
CA TYR A 92 -6.41 8.36 -10.62
C TYR A 92 -7.60 9.17 -11.15
N ASN A 93 -7.34 10.29 -11.83
CA ASN A 93 -8.36 11.13 -12.49
C ASN A 93 -9.60 11.44 -11.63
N ASN A 94 -9.43 11.71 -10.35
CA ASN A 94 -10.52 11.95 -9.40
C ASN A 94 -11.52 10.77 -9.27
N GLU A 95 -11.13 9.57 -9.63
CA GLU A 95 -11.92 8.37 -9.46
C GLU A 95 -12.23 8.11 -7.98
N ARG A 96 -13.39 7.54 -7.69
CA ARG A 96 -13.79 7.24 -6.31
C ARG A 96 -13.05 6.03 -5.78
N VAL A 97 -12.16 6.23 -4.83
CA VAL A 97 -11.43 5.19 -4.09
C VAL A 97 -12.01 5.09 -2.69
N VAL A 98 -12.32 3.88 -2.26
CA VAL A 98 -12.79 3.58 -0.90
C VAL A 98 -11.80 2.64 -0.23
N MET A 99 -11.15 3.11 0.82
CA MET A 99 -10.36 2.28 1.73
C MET A 99 -11.31 1.65 2.75
N ASP A 100 -11.34 0.32 2.81
CA ASP A 100 -12.26 -0.42 3.66
C ASP A 100 -11.47 -1.25 4.67
N GLY A 101 -11.37 -0.75 5.90
CA GLY A 101 -10.71 -1.43 7.01
C GLY A 101 -11.61 -2.42 7.76
N THR A 102 -12.82 -2.74 7.26
CA THR A 102 -13.69 -3.70 7.91
C THR A 102 -13.15 -5.13 7.74
N ILE A 103 -13.41 -5.98 8.69
CA ILE A 103 -13.12 -7.41 8.61
C ILE A 103 -14.43 -8.15 8.37
N PRO A 104 -14.59 -8.87 7.24
CA PRO A 104 -15.81 -9.61 6.97
C PRO A 104 -15.97 -10.77 7.97
N ILE A 105 -17.13 -10.87 8.57
CA ILE A 105 -17.50 -12.03 9.40
C ILE A 105 -17.88 -13.16 8.46
N THR A 106 -16.94 -14.05 8.16
CA THR A 106 -17.11 -15.18 7.25
C THR A 106 -17.63 -16.44 7.95
N SER A 107 -17.65 -16.45 9.29
CA SER A 107 -18.16 -17.58 10.08
C SER A 107 -19.67 -17.72 9.96
N SER A 108 -20.16 -18.96 9.96
CA SER A 108 -21.60 -19.23 9.92
C SER A 108 -22.29 -18.66 11.14
N TRP A 109 -23.43 -18.05 10.93
CA TRP A 109 -24.33 -17.61 11.99
C TRP A 109 -25.21 -18.76 12.46
N VAL A 110 -25.32 -18.98 13.77
CA VAL A 110 -26.12 -20.03 14.38
C VAL A 110 -27.19 -19.40 15.27
N GLN A 111 -28.46 -19.78 15.05
CA GLN A 111 -29.56 -19.32 15.88
C GLN A 111 -29.44 -19.90 17.29
N VAL A 112 -29.75 -19.09 18.31
CA VAL A 112 -29.69 -19.51 19.70
C VAL A 112 -31.07 -20.05 20.10
N GLY A 113 -31.22 -21.37 20.09
CA GLY A 113 -32.50 -22.03 20.35
C GLY A 113 -33.58 -21.60 19.36
N THR A 114 -34.78 -21.28 19.87
CA THR A 114 -35.93 -20.76 19.09
C THR A 114 -36.04 -19.22 19.14
N SER A 115 -35.03 -18.54 19.67
CA SER A 115 -35.03 -17.09 19.81
C SER A 115 -34.66 -16.39 18.48
N ASN A 116 -34.94 -15.08 18.39
CA ASN A 116 -34.49 -14.25 17.27
C ASN A 116 -33.01 -13.79 17.38
N ILE A 117 -32.23 -14.46 18.25
CA ILE A 117 -30.82 -14.14 18.49
C ILE A 117 -29.96 -15.08 17.65
N TRP A 118 -29.00 -14.50 16.91
CA TRP A 118 -28.01 -15.22 16.13
C TRP A 118 -26.63 -14.97 16.71
N ARG A 119 -25.81 -16.01 16.78
CA ARG A 119 -24.40 -15.92 17.21
C ARG A 119 -23.47 -16.45 16.13
N THR A 120 -22.29 -15.89 16.08
CA THR A 120 -21.20 -16.40 15.25
C THR A 120 -19.90 -16.45 16.05
N LYS A 121 -18.94 -17.23 15.60
CA LYS A 121 -17.58 -17.22 16.14
C LYS A 121 -16.78 -16.16 15.40
N LEU A 122 -16.15 -15.27 16.13
CA LEU A 122 -15.14 -14.35 15.60
C LEU A 122 -13.79 -15.04 15.63
N SER A 123 -12.92 -14.78 14.64
CA SER A 123 -11.54 -15.24 14.68
C SER A 123 -10.80 -14.59 15.85
N ALA A 124 -9.74 -15.24 16.34
CA ALA A 124 -8.97 -14.75 17.49
C ALA A 124 -8.45 -13.31 17.31
N ASP A 125 -8.15 -12.93 16.07
CA ASP A 125 -7.63 -11.61 15.75
C ASP A 125 -8.64 -10.47 15.96
N ILE A 126 -9.94 -10.77 15.92
CA ILE A 126 -11.01 -9.82 16.16
C ILE A 126 -11.24 -9.58 17.65
N TRP A 127 -10.86 -10.52 18.52
CA TRP A 127 -11.00 -10.37 19.97
C TRP A 127 -10.16 -9.22 20.53
N GLN A 128 -9.01 -8.94 19.96
CA GLN A 128 -8.16 -7.81 20.34
C GLN A 128 -8.89 -6.48 20.11
N LEU A 129 -9.61 -6.35 18.99
CA LEU A 129 -10.38 -5.15 18.68
C LEU A 129 -11.59 -4.98 19.60
N PHE A 130 -12.24 -6.09 19.98
CA PHE A 130 -13.42 -6.08 20.86
C PHE A 130 -13.08 -5.69 22.31
N ILE A 131 -11.91 -6.09 22.81
CA ILE A 131 -11.44 -5.69 24.14
C ILE A 131 -11.22 -4.17 24.18
N ILE A 132 -10.65 -3.57 23.13
CA ILE A 132 -10.45 -2.12 23.03
C ILE A 132 -11.81 -1.39 22.97
N LEU A 133 -12.77 -1.89 22.21
CA LEU A 133 -14.11 -1.28 22.08
C LEU A 133 -14.92 -1.38 23.38
N CYS A 134 -14.88 -2.53 24.09
CA CYS A 134 -15.52 -2.71 25.39
C CYS A 134 -14.91 -1.83 26.49
N VAL A 135 -13.60 -1.63 26.46
CA VAL A 135 -12.92 -0.74 27.42
C VAL A 135 -13.31 0.73 27.19
N ILE A 136 -13.44 1.14 25.92
CA ILE A 136 -13.86 2.51 25.58
C ILE A 136 -15.34 2.75 25.96
N MET A 137 -16.25 1.79 25.77
CA MET A 137 -17.65 1.93 26.19
C MET A 137 -17.83 1.92 27.71
N LYS A 138 -16.91 1.32 28.47
CA LYS A 138 -17.00 1.29 29.96
C LYS A 138 -16.47 2.55 30.62
N ILE A 139 -15.78 3.41 29.88
CA ILE A 139 -15.24 4.69 30.40
C ILE A 139 -16.25 5.84 30.21
N HIS A 140 -17.36 5.64 29.48
CA HIS A 140 -18.38 6.68 29.20
C HIS A 140 -19.74 6.41 29.86
N LEU A 141 -19.81 5.53 30.85
CA LEU A 141 -20.95 5.33 31.75
C LEU A 141 -20.52 5.61 33.19
#